data_8dad01028e3857e0c3ac6d307cf0dbe3
#
_entry.id   8dad01028e3857e0c3ac6d307cf0dbe3
#
_cell.length_a   1.000
_cell.length_b   1.000
_cell.length_c   1.000
_cell.angle_alpha   90.00
_cell.angle_beta   90.00
_cell.angle_gamma   90.00
#
_symmetry.space_group_name_H-M   'P 1'
#
loop_
_entity.id
_entity.type
_entity.pdbx_description
1 polymer ?
#
loop_
_entity_poly.entity_id
_entity_poly.type
_entity_poly.pdbx_seq_one_letter_code
_entity_poly.pdbx_strand_id
1 'polypeptide(L)'
;MPVRAWKAGPHEAETVAHLLVRFRDHLGYAWPSDNAFLAGVERLLEDRDTDFLLAAVDDDSPPSGVVQLRYRMGIWRAGRDCLVEDVFVGEEARGHGVARALLDLATARALERGCRRMELDVNEANTPALALYESFGFTAGEPRDVYMRRHLDAGPDA
;
A
#
# COMPACT_ATOMS: atom_id res chain seq x y z
N MET A 1 -2.59 23.87 -4.48
CA MET A 1 -1.23 23.32 -4.47
C MET A 1 -1.27 21.85 -4.86
N PRO A 2 -0.21 21.35 -5.49
CA PRO A 2 -0.22 19.96 -5.97
C PRO A 2 -0.13 18.97 -4.83
N VAL A 3 -0.68 17.79 -5.07
CA VAL A 3 -0.52 16.64 -4.20
C VAL A 3 0.96 16.27 -4.11
N ARG A 4 1.39 15.92 -2.94
CA ARG A 4 2.77 15.57 -2.64
C ARG A 4 2.84 14.12 -2.18
N ALA A 5 3.79 13.35 -2.72
CA ALA A 5 4.04 11.97 -2.30
C ALA A 5 5.55 11.77 -2.10
N TRP A 6 5.93 10.98 -1.08
CA TRP A 6 7.33 10.75 -0.75
C TRP A 6 7.51 9.40 -0.06
N LYS A 7 8.76 8.90 -0.07
CA LYS A 7 9.13 7.71 0.68
C LYS A 7 9.29 8.07 2.15
N ALA A 8 8.60 7.35 3.03
CA ALA A 8 8.70 7.57 4.46
C ALA A 8 10.07 7.18 5.01
N GLY A 9 10.62 8.04 5.87
CA GLY A 9 11.83 7.74 6.63
C GLY A 9 11.52 7.14 7.99
N PRO A 10 12.56 6.63 8.71
CA PRO A 10 12.36 6.01 10.02
C PRO A 10 11.70 6.93 11.06
N HIS A 11 11.90 8.22 10.95
CA HIS A 11 11.29 9.20 11.85
C HIS A 11 9.79 9.39 11.63
N GLU A 12 9.23 8.78 10.56
CA GLU A 12 7.81 8.86 10.23
C GLU A 12 7.02 7.60 10.58
N ALA A 13 7.61 6.71 11.38
CA ALA A 13 6.97 5.44 11.75
C ALA A 13 5.60 5.64 12.39
N GLU A 14 5.45 6.61 13.28
CA GLU A 14 4.17 6.89 13.93
C GLU A 14 3.12 7.38 12.94
N THR A 15 3.52 8.21 11.98
CA THR A 15 2.62 8.71 10.93
C THR A 15 2.11 7.57 10.07
N VAL A 16 3.02 6.69 9.63
CA VAL A 16 2.67 5.51 8.84
C VAL A 16 1.73 4.60 9.62
N ALA A 17 2.09 4.29 10.87
CA ALA A 17 1.28 3.42 11.72
C ALA A 17 -0.11 4.01 11.96
N HIS A 18 -0.20 5.31 12.20
CA HIS A 18 -1.48 5.98 12.41
C HIS A 18 -2.42 5.83 11.21
N LEU A 19 -1.89 6.01 10.00
CA LEU A 19 -2.69 5.85 8.78
C LEU A 19 -3.14 4.40 8.59
N LEU A 20 -2.29 3.42 8.91
CA LEU A 20 -2.66 2.01 8.83
C LEU A 20 -3.70 1.63 9.90
N VAL A 21 -3.63 2.21 11.08
CA VAL A 21 -4.66 2.05 12.11
C VAL A 21 -6.00 2.60 11.62
N ARG A 22 -6.00 3.77 10.98
CA ARG A 22 -7.21 4.32 10.36
C ARG A 22 -7.75 3.39 9.28
N PHE A 23 -6.88 2.74 8.51
CA PHE A 23 -7.28 1.76 7.51
C PHE A 23 -7.94 0.54 8.16
N ARG A 24 -7.33 0.01 9.23
CA ARG A 24 -7.93 -1.08 10.03
C ARG A 24 -9.35 -0.70 10.48
N ASP A 25 -9.49 0.50 11.03
CA ASP A 25 -10.78 1.00 11.54
C ASP A 25 -11.80 1.14 10.41
N HIS A 26 -11.37 1.63 9.26
CA HIS A 26 -12.21 1.74 8.06
C HIS A 26 -12.75 0.37 7.61
N LEU A 27 -11.92 -0.67 7.73
CA LEU A 27 -12.31 -2.03 7.39
C LEU A 27 -13.18 -2.68 8.47
N GLY A 28 -13.35 -2.03 9.62
CA GLY A 28 -14.19 -2.52 10.70
C GLY A 28 -13.51 -3.51 11.64
N TYR A 29 -12.19 -3.61 11.61
CA TYR A 29 -11.44 -4.53 12.47
C TYR A 29 -10.91 -3.81 13.71
N ALA A 30 -10.85 -4.54 14.83
CA ALA A 30 -10.27 -4.06 16.09
C ALA A 30 -8.88 -4.63 16.35
N TRP A 31 -8.41 -5.52 15.48
CA TRP A 31 -7.12 -6.22 15.60
C TRP A 31 -6.39 -6.14 14.26
N PRO A 32 -5.06 -6.05 14.23
CA PRO A 32 -4.12 -5.95 15.35
C PRO A 32 -4.23 -4.63 16.15
N SER A 33 -3.64 -4.61 17.35
CA SER A 33 -3.63 -3.41 18.19
C SER A 33 -2.84 -2.27 17.56
N ASP A 34 -3.06 -1.06 18.05
CA ASP A 34 -2.30 0.12 17.61
C ASP A 34 -0.79 -0.09 17.83
N ASN A 35 -0.42 -0.64 19.00
CA ASN A 35 0.99 -0.92 19.30
C ASN A 35 1.59 -1.96 18.37
N ALA A 36 0.83 -2.96 17.98
CA ALA A 36 1.31 -3.96 17.03
C ALA A 36 1.56 -3.35 15.65
N PHE A 37 0.71 -2.41 15.21
CA PHE A 37 0.94 -1.68 13.96
C PHE A 37 2.23 -0.87 14.04
N LEU A 38 2.43 -0.11 15.11
CA LEU A 38 3.65 0.69 15.25
C LEU A 38 4.91 -0.18 15.26
N ALA A 39 4.90 -1.25 16.05
CA ALA A 39 6.06 -2.17 16.11
C ALA A 39 6.34 -2.81 14.74
N GLY A 40 5.30 -3.20 14.03
CA GLY A 40 5.43 -3.77 12.68
C GLY A 40 6.00 -2.76 11.69
N VAL A 41 5.51 -1.54 11.70
CA VAL A 41 6.00 -0.46 10.84
C VAL A 41 7.47 -0.16 11.12
N GLU A 42 7.84 -0.03 12.40
CA GLU A 42 9.23 0.23 12.78
C GLU A 42 10.17 -0.86 12.25
N ARG A 43 9.75 -2.11 12.38
CA ARG A 43 10.52 -3.25 11.87
C ARG A 43 10.64 -3.21 10.35
N LEU A 44 9.53 -2.93 9.65
CA LEU A 44 9.51 -2.95 8.18
C LEU A 44 10.22 -1.73 7.59
N LEU A 45 10.30 -0.62 8.28
CA LEU A 45 11.10 0.53 7.84
C LEU A 45 12.60 0.21 7.79
N GLU A 46 13.06 -0.76 8.57
CA GLU A 46 14.44 -1.23 8.55
C GLU A 46 14.68 -2.30 7.48
N ASP A 47 13.64 -2.87 6.92
CA ASP A 47 13.73 -3.91 5.90
C ASP A 47 14.08 -3.28 4.55
N ARG A 48 15.17 -3.76 3.94
CA ARG A 48 15.64 -3.26 2.63
C ARG A 48 14.64 -3.51 1.50
N ASP A 49 13.78 -4.51 1.66
CA ASP A 49 12.83 -4.93 0.64
C ASP A 49 11.43 -4.40 0.90
N THR A 50 11.33 -3.34 1.69
CA THR A 50 10.05 -2.69 1.99
C THR A 50 10.20 -1.17 1.83
N ASP A 51 9.21 -0.55 1.20
CA ASP A 51 9.03 0.90 1.22
C ASP A 51 7.65 1.21 1.78
N PHE A 52 7.56 2.23 2.62
CA PHE A 52 6.30 2.91 2.90
C PHE A 52 6.31 4.25 2.19
N LEU A 53 5.23 4.56 1.48
CA LEU A 53 5.06 5.84 0.80
C LEU A 53 3.94 6.61 1.48
N LEU A 54 4.15 7.90 1.65
CA LEU A 54 3.16 8.80 2.22
C LEU A 54 2.76 9.84 1.18
N ALA A 55 1.56 10.36 1.29
CA ALA A 55 1.11 11.47 0.45
C ALA A 55 0.20 12.42 1.22
N ALA A 56 0.19 13.67 0.80
CA ALA A 56 -0.65 14.73 1.34
C ALA A 56 -1.28 15.52 0.20
N VAL A 57 -2.44 16.13 0.46
CA VAL A 57 -3.17 16.88 -0.58
C VAL A 57 -2.42 18.14 -1.03
N ASP A 58 -1.57 18.68 -0.17
CA ASP A 58 -0.71 19.83 -0.48
C ASP A 58 0.45 19.90 0.52
N ASP A 59 1.29 20.93 0.40
CA ASP A 59 2.48 21.09 1.24
C ASP A 59 2.17 21.46 2.68
N ASP A 60 0.99 21.99 2.95
CA ASP A 60 0.60 22.46 4.29
C ASP A 60 -0.28 21.48 5.04
N SER A 61 -0.72 20.41 4.38
CA SER A 61 -1.61 19.41 4.97
C SER A 61 -0.83 18.22 5.52
N PRO A 62 -1.32 17.58 6.58
CA PRO A 62 -0.69 16.37 7.11
C PRO A 62 -0.84 15.21 6.12
N PRO A 63 0.02 14.18 6.22
CA PRO A 63 -0.13 12.98 5.41
C PRO A 63 -1.52 12.36 5.58
N SER A 64 -2.14 12.05 4.44
CA SER A 64 -3.50 11.52 4.40
C SER A 64 -3.61 10.24 3.57
N GLY A 65 -2.50 9.79 3.00
CA GLY A 65 -2.45 8.55 2.25
C GLY A 65 -1.18 7.78 2.51
N VAL A 66 -1.26 6.45 2.42
CA VAL A 66 -0.14 5.54 2.66
C VAL A 66 -0.23 4.36 1.71
N VAL A 67 0.95 3.88 1.29
CA VAL A 67 1.09 2.64 0.53
C VAL A 67 2.28 1.87 1.11
N GLN A 68 2.15 0.55 1.21
CA GLN A 68 3.27 -0.33 1.51
C GLN A 68 3.66 -1.08 0.25
N LEU A 69 4.95 -1.06 -0.07
CA LEU A 69 5.52 -1.83 -1.18
C LEU A 69 6.48 -2.87 -0.62
N ARG A 70 6.43 -4.07 -1.17
CA ARG A 70 7.40 -5.11 -0.87
C ARG A 70 8.04 -5.59 -2.15
N TYR A 71 9.36 -5.75 -2.11
CA TYR A 71 10.14 -6.17 -3.27
C TYR A 71 10.68 -7.59 -3.05
N ARG A 72 10.55 -8.43 -4.06
CA ARG A 72 11.05 -9.81 -3.97
C ARG A 72 11.57 -10.30 -5.31
N MET A 73 12.48 -11.27 -5.28
CA MET A 73 12.94 -11.92 -6.51
C MET A 73 11.80 -12.74 -7.10
N GLY A 74 11.53 -12.52 -8.38
CA GLY A 74 10.55 -13.29 -9.13
C GLY A 74 11.24 -14.16 -10.17
N ILE A 75 11.28 -15.46 -9.95
CA ILE A 75 11.98 -16.40 -10.87
C ILE A 75 11.41 -16.29 -12.29
N TRP A 76 10.09 -16.23 -12.39
CA TRP A 76 9.41 -16.21 -13.69
C TRP A 76 9.64 -14.94 -14.49
N ARG A 77 10.08 -13.87 -13.85
CA ARG A 77 10.41 -12.61 -14.49
C ARG A 77 11.91 -12.39 -14.61
N ALA A 78 12.72 -13.29 -14.04
CA ALA A 78 14.17 -13.14 -13.98
C ALA A 78 14.57 -11.78 -13.39
N GLY A 79 13.85 -11.32 -12.38
CA GLY A 79 14.08 -10.03 -11.76
C GLY A 79 13.18 -9.85 -10.55
N ARG A 80 13.08 -8.61 -10.07
CA ARG A 80 12.26 -8.31 -8.89
C ARG A 80 10.80 -8.07 -9.26
N ASP A 81 9.91 -8.46 -8.36
CA ASP A 81 8.50 -8.07 -8.36
C ASP A 81 8.28 -7.04 -7.25
N CYS A 82 7.39 -6.09 -7.50
CA CYS A 82 6.90 -5.16 -6.50
C CYS A 82 5.47 -5.54 -6.13
N LEU A 83 5.27 -5.93 -4.87
CA LEU A 83 3.93 -6.17 -4.34
C LEU A 83 3.42 -4.89 -3.68
N VAL A 84 2.28 -4.40 -4.14
CA VAL A 84 1.57 -3.28 -3.52
C VAL A 84 0.62 -3.89 -2.49
N GLU A 85 0.99 -3.83 -1.21
CA GLU A 85 0.24 -4.53 -0.17
C GLU A 85 -0.97 -3.76 0.32
N ASP A 86 -0.76 -2.52 0.75
CA ASP A 86 -1.82 -1.71 1.32
C ASP A 86 -1.85 -0.36 0.63
N VAL A 87 -3.03 0.07 0.24
CA VAL A 87 -3.27 1.43 -0.28
C VAL A 87 -4.43 2.01 0.50
N PHE A 88 -4.18 3.08 1.23
CA PHE A 88 -5.22 3.74 2.00
C PHE A 88 -5.11 5.25 1.85
N VAL A 89 -6.26 5.88 1.61
CA VAL A 89 -6.40 7.35 1.61
C VAL A 89 -7.52 7.69 2.56
N GLY A 90 -7.24 8.60 3.49
CA GLY A 90 -8.22 9.08 4.45
C GLY A 90 -9.43 9.69 3.74
N GLU A 91 -10.59 9.55 4.36
CA GLU A 91 -11.86 10.01 3.77
C GLU A 91 -11.80 11.50 3.37
N GLU A 92 -11.18 12.33 4.20
CA GLU A 92 -11.04 13.78 3.99
C GLU A 92 -10.22 14.13 2.76
N ALA A 93 -9.40 13.21 2.27
CA ALA A 93 -8.48 13.44 1.16
C ALA A 93 -8.90 12.73 -0.14
N ARG A 94 -10.00 11.99 -0.11
CA ARG A 94 -10.47 11.27 -1.30
C ARG A 94 -10.94 12.25 -2.37
N GLY A 95 -10.72 11.89 -3.63
CA GLY A 95 -11.08 12.74 -4.76
C GLY A 95 -10.09 13.86 -5.05
N HIS A 96 -8.93 13.89 -4.38
CA HIS A 96 -7.91 14.92 -4.56
C HIS A 96 -6.66 14.41 -5.30
N GLY A 97 -6.69 13.17 -5.80
CA GLY A 97 -5.56 12.61 -6.51
C GLY A 97 -4.46 12.01 -5.64
N VAL A 98 -4.71 11.79 -4.36
CA VAL A 98 -3.71 11.25 -3.43
C VAL A 98 -3.33 9.82 -3.80
N ALA A 99 -4.32 8.96 -4.08
CA ALA A 99 -4.04 7.58 -4.48
C ALA A 99 -3.25 7.52 -5.79
N ARG A 100 -3.57 8.38 -6.75
CA ARG A 100 -2.82 8.49 -8.01
C ARG A 100 -1.37 8.86 -7.77
N ALA A 101 -1.14 9.88 -6.93
CA ALA A 101 0.22 10.31 -6.61
C ALA A 101 1.01 9.18 -5.94
N LEU A 102 0.37 8.43 -5.04
CA LEU A 102 0.99 7.26 -4.40
C LEU A 102 1.37 6.18 -5.43
N LEU A 103 0.46 5.87 -6.35
CA LEU A 103 0.73 4.84 -7.37
C LEU A 103 1.77 5.29 -8.40
N ASP A 104 1.79 6.58 -8.74
CA ASP A 104 2.85 7.14 -9.59
C ASP A 104 4.22 6.98 -8.92
N LEU A 105 4.32 7.33 -7.65
CA LEU A 105 5.56 7.17 -6.90
C LEU A 105 5.92 5.70 -6.72
N ALA A 106 4.93 4.84 -6.45
CA ALA A 106 5.16 3.40 -6.34
C ALA A 106 5.76 2.83 -7.63
N THR A 107 5.23 3.24 -8.78
CA THR A 107 5.75 2.81 -10.08
C THR A 107 7.18 3.29 -10.27
N ALA A 108 7.46 4.54 -9.96
CA ALA A 108 8.81 5.09 -10.07
C ALA A 108 9.79 4.34 -9.15
N ARG A 109 9.38 4.06 -7.92
CA ARG A 109 10.20 3.29 -6.97
C ARG A 109 10.46 1.87 -7.46
N ALA A 110 9.44 1.20 -7.99
CA ALA A 110 9.58 -0.16 -8.53
C ALA A 110 10.58 -0.19 -9.69
N LEU A 111 10.49 0.77 -10.60
CA LEU A 111 11.43 0.88 -11.73
C LEU A 111 12.86 1.13 -11.25
N GLU A 112 13.04 2.04 -10.29
CA GLU A 112 14.35 2.33 -9.68
C GLU A 112 14.97 1.08 -9.05
N ARG A 113 14.13 0.23 -8.44
CA ARG A 113 14.57 -1.01 -7.79
C ARG A 113 14.77 -2.17 -8.76
N GLY A 114 14.61 -1.94 -10.06
CA GLY A 114 14.80 -2.95 -11.08
C GLY A 114 13.66 -3.95 -11.16
N CYS A 115 12.48 -3.59 -10.69
CA CYS A 115 11.32 -4.47 -10.76
C CYS A 115 10.82 -4.60 -12.20
N ARG A 116 10.38 -5.80 -12.53
CA ARG A 116 9.84 -6.13 -13.86
C ARG A 116 8.33 -6.30 -13.85
N ARG A 117 7.74 -6.35 -12.67
CA ARG A 117 6.29 -6.50 -12.51
C ARG A 117 5.85 -5.86 -11.20
N MET A 118 4.66 -5.28 -11.22
CA MET A 118 3.93 -4.87 -10.02
C MET A 118 2.68 -5.72 -9.90
N GLU A 119 2.32 -6.09 -8.69
CA GLU A 119 1.12 -6.88 -8.45
C GLU A 119 0.41 -6.41 -7.18
N LEU A 120 -0.89 -6.62 -7.14
CA LEU A 120 -1.73 -6.28 -5.99
C LEU A 120 -2.96 -7.17 -5.97
N ASP A 121 -3.59 -7.24 -4.79
CA ASP A 121 -4.89 -7.85 -4.62
C ASP A 121 -5.94 -6.76 -4.44
N VAL A 122 -7.12 -6.97 -4.98
CA VAL A 122 -8.24 -6.06 -4.81
C VAL A 122 -9.53 -6.86 -4.76
N ASN A 123 -10.44 -6.46 -3.87
CA ASN A 123 -11.77 -7.06 -3.84
C ASN A 123 -12.55 -6.56 -5.04
N GLU A 124 -13.14 -7.48 -5.81
CA GLU A 124 -13.88 -7.14 -7.03
C GLU A 124 -15.12 -6.26 -6.77
N ALA A 125 -15.61 -6.25 -5.54
CA ALA A 125 -16.71 -5.36 -5.14
C ALA A 125 -16.25 -3.90 -4.99
N ASN A 126 -14.94 -3.68 -4.85
CA ASN A 126 -14.37 -2.33 -4.72
C ASN A 126 -14.16 -1.73 -6.12
N THR A 127 -15.25 -1.31 -6.74
CA THR A 127 -15.22 -0.82 -8.11
C THR A 127 -14.39 0.45 -8.31
N PRO A 128 -14.37 1.42 -7.37
CA PRO A 128 -13.48 2.58 -7.53
C PRO A 128 -12.00 2.20 -7.53
N ALA A 129 -11.59 1.25 -6.67
CA ALA A 129 -10.21 0.78 -6.64
C ALA A 129 -9.84 0.04 -7.92
N LEU A 130 -10.73 -0.85 -8.41
CA LEU A 130 -10.51 -1.54 -9.67
C LEU A 130 -10.30 -0.56 -10.82
N ALA A 131 -11.16 0.45 -10.94
CA ALA A 131 -11.04 1.44 -12.00
C ALA A 131 -9.71 2.19 -11.91
N LEU A 132 -9.28 2.55 -10.69
CA LEU A 132 -8.00 3.22 -10.47
C LEU A 132 -6.84 2.34 -10.92
N TYR A 133 -6.80 1.08 -10.47
CA TYR A 133 -5.70 0.18 -10.80
C TYR A 133 -5.67 -0.15 -12.30
N GLU A 134 -6.82 -0.35 -12.92
CA GLU A 134 -6.91 -0.56 -14.37
C GLU A 134 -6.36 0.66 -15.13
N SER A 135 -6.61 1.87 -14.63
CA SER A 135 -6.08 3.09 -15.25
C SER A 135 -4.56 3.17 -15.19
N PHE A 136 -3.93 2.42 -14.28
CA PHE A 136 -2.47 2.28 -14.18
C PHE A 136 -1.92 1.06 -14.92
N GLY A 137 -2.78 0.34 -15.64
CA GLY A 137 -2.36 -0.80 -16.44
C GLY A 137 -2.39 -2.15 -15.72
N PHE A 138 -2.91 -2.21 -14.48
CA PHE A 138 -3.11 -3.49 -13.81
C PHE A 138 -4.26 -4.24 -14.45
N THR A 139 -4.09 -5.55 -14.63
CA THR A 139 -5.11 -6.42 -15.20
C THR A 139 -5.21 -7.69 -14.38
N ALA A 140 -6.42 -8.26 -14.32
CA ALA A 140 -6.66 -9.50 -13.57
C ALA A 140 -6.34 -10.76 -14.39
N GLY A 141 -6.13 -10.62 -15.69
CA GLY A 141 -5.92 -11.77 -16.57
C GLY A 141 -7.23 -12.46 -16.96
N GLU A 142 -7.13 -13.43 -17.89
CA GLU A 142 -8.28 -14.18 -18.40
C GLU A 142 -7.84 -15.63 -18.64
N PRO A 143 -8.34 -16.65 -17.88
CA PRO A 143 -9.20 -16.49 -16.70
C PRO A 143 -8.47 -15.79 -15.54
N ARG A 144 -9.23 -15.22 -14.62
CA ARG A 144 -8.66 -14.50 -13.49
C ARG A 144 -8.10 -15.46 -12.45
N ASP A 145 -6.96 -15.07 -11.86
CA ASP A 145 -6.43 -15.77 -10.71
C ASP A 145 -7.30 -15.47 -9.48
N VAL A 146 -7.37 -16.43 -8.56
CA VAL A 146 -8.14 -16.29 -7.33
C VAL A 146 -7.18 -16.20 -6.16
N TYR A 147 -7.34 -15.16 -5.36
CA TYR A 147 -6.61 -15.02 -4.11
C TYR A 147 -7.21 -15.96 -3.06
N MET A 148 -6.37 -16.79 -2.45
CA MET A 148 -6.79 -17.74 -1.42
C MET A 148 -5.89 -17.59 -0.21
N ARG A 149 -6.46 -17.71 0.99
CA ARG A 149 -5.71 -17.66 2.24
C ARG A 149 -6.23 -18.69 3.22
N ARG A 150 -5.35 -19.12 4.11
CA ARG A 150 -5.68 -20.00 5.22
C ARG A 150 -5.03 -19.44 6.48
N HIS A 151 -5.82 -19.13 7.48
CA HIS A 151 -5.30 -18.68 8.77
C HIS A 151 -4.70 -19.86 9.53
N LEU A 152 -3.53 -19.65 10.11
CA LEU A 152 -2.80 -20.69 10.87
C LEU A 152 -2.86 -20.45 12.37
N ASP A 153 -3.54 -19.40 12.81
CA ASP A 153 -3.75 -19.04 14.20
C ASP A 153 -5.23 -18.86 14.48
N ALA A 154 -5.58 -18.56 15.75
CA ALA A 154 -6.94 -18.30 16.17
C ALA A 154 -7.24 -16.79 16.26
N GLY A 155 -6.68 -16.01 15.34
CA GLY A 155 -6.90 -14.56 15.28
C GLY A 155 -8.37 -14.20 15.07
N PRO A 156 -8.76 -12.96 15.41
CA PRO A 156 -10.16 -12.53 15.33
C PRO A 156 -10.78 -12.58 13.94
N ASP A 157 -9.96 -12.54 12.91
CA ASP A 157 -10.39 -12.55 11.50
C ASP A 157 -10.23 -13.91 10.84
N ALA A 158 -9.94 -14.93 11.62
CA ALA A 158 -9.74 -16.28 11.11
C ALA A 158 -11.01 -16.90 10.53
#